data_5c2363c0932f1f749e71aeab75618bf7
#
_entry.id   5c2363c0932f1f749e71aeab75618bf7
#
_cell.length_a   1.000
_cell.length_b   1.000
_cell.length_c   1.000
_cell.angle_alpha   90.00
_cell.angle_beta   90.00
_cell.angle_gamma   90.00
#
_symmetry.space_group_name_H-M   'P 1'
#
loop_
_entity.id
_entity.type
_entity.pdbx_description
1 polymer ?
#
loop_
_entity_poly.entity_id
_entity_poly.type
_entity_poly.pdbx_seq_one_letter_code
_entity_poly.pdbx_strand_id
1 'polypeptide(L)'
;MAKKVLVLATNYGSWGEELQAPWDALNKAGFNVTLATPLGKKPLPLAVSVDPDFVDPIINFNVNPPEVCARIKELTDGDEWANPLTFKEAKMENYDAIVLTGGLGAMIDMCNSYNVHKLLMDAYRANKLIGGLCYAIASLVYTRDPKNDYKSIIFGKQITAHPRAWDFYGADWDFTYDLYGATEDNKGTDVHTPGFLWPLEDLVRDAVGENGACISRINASRIDPEVHVDWPFVTGTSVESSIAYGDLIVEVLNNLDKYKKDGPYNK
;
A
#
# COMPACT_ATOMS: atom_id res chain seq x y z
N MET A 1 11.21 -12.13 20.95
CA MET A 1 12.05 -11.49 19.92
C MET A 1 11.22 -10.44 19.23
N ALA A 2 11.84 -9.32 18.80
CA ALA A 2 11.13 -8.30 18.01
C ALA A 2 10.64 -8.89 16.69
N LYS A 3 9.44 -8.52 16.25
CA LYS A 3 8.89 -8.90 14.94
C LYS A 3 9.75 -8.32 13.82
N LYS A 4 9.90 -9.07 12.74
CA LYS A 4 10.62 -8.63 11.54
C LYS A 4 9.62 -8.34 10.43
N VAL A 5 9.60 -7.12 9.95
CA VAL A 5 8.62 -6.67 8.95
C VAL A 5 9.33 -6.20 7.69
N LEU A 6 8.90 -6.75 6.55
CA LEU A 6 9.34 -6.30 5.23
C LEU A 6 8.35 -5.26 4.71
N VAL A 7 8.83 -4.04 4.47
CA VAL A 7 8.03 -2.97 3.86
C VAL A 7 8.42 -2.85 2.40
N LEU A 8 7.44 -2.90 1.50
CA LEU A 8 7.64 -2.70 0.07
C LEU A 8 7.14 -1.32 -0.34
N ALA A 9 7.98 -0.59 -1.06
CA ALA A 9 7.64 0.71 -1.64
C ALA A 9 8.05 0.78 -3.11
N THR A 10 7.34 1.61 -3.88
CA THR A 10 7.65 1.88 -5.29
C THR A 10 8.86 2.81 -5.44
N ASN A 11 9.61 2.70 -6.55
CA ASN A 11 10.55 3.74 -6.98
C ASN A 11 9.93 4.76 -7.94
N TYR A 12 8.66 4.57 -8.32
CA TYR A 12 7.96 5.39 -9.32
C TYR A 12 6.88 6.30 -8.69
N GLY A 13 7.14 6.84 -7.52
CA GLY A 13 6.25 7.76 -6.82
C GLY A 13 5.32 7.09 -5.81
N SER A 14 5.78 6.97 -4.57
CA SER A 14 4.93 6.64 -3.43
C SER A 14 4.11 7.87 -3.01
N TRP A 15 2.94 7.67 -2.44
CA TRP A 15 2.34 8.75 -1.66
C TRP A 15 3.11 8.82 -0.33
N GLY A 16 3.68 9.98 -0.01
CA GLY A 16 4.66 10.09 1.07
C GLY A 16 4.17 9.57 2.41
N GLU A 17 2.96 9.94 2.82
CA GLU A 17 2.37 9.49 4.08
C GLU A 17 2.05 7.99 4.09
N GLU A 18 1.68 7.40 2.95
CA GLU A 18 1.37 5.99 2.87
C GLU A 18 2.59 5.09 3.12
N LEU A 19 3.79 5.62 2.93
CA LEU A 19 5.03 4.97 3.36
C LEU A 19 5.44 5.41 4.76
N GLN A 20 5.40 6.71 5.07
CA GLN A 20 5.86 7.28 6.34
C GLN A 20 5.06 6.75 7.53
N ALA A 21 3.72 6.76 7.48
CA ALA A 21 2.91 6.42 8.64
C ALA A 21 3.09 4.95 9.10
N PRO A 22 2.98 3.92 8.24
CA PRO A 22 3.26 2.55 8.67
C PRO A 22 4.74 2.35 9.03
N TRP A 23 5.69 3.03 8.37
CA TRP A 23 7.11 2.99 8.73
C TRP A 23 7.33 3.45 10.18
N ASP A 24 6.83 4.61 10.53
CA ASP A 24 6.97 5.17 11.88
C ASP A 24 6.23 4.33 12.93
N ALA A 25 5.02 3.84 12.64
CA ALA A 25 4.26 2.98 13.55
C ALA A 25 5.02 1.69 13.88
N LEU A 26 5.57 1.01 12.88
CA LEU A 26 6.34 -0.23 13.05
C LEU A 26 7.63 0.00 13.84
N ASN A 27 8.38 1.06 13.52
CA ASN A 27 9.62 1.41 14.24
C ASN A 27 9.31 1.81 15.69
N LYS A 28 8.29 2.61 15.93
CA LYS A 28 7.83 3.00 17.27
C LYS A 28 7.40 1.78 18.11
N ALA A 29 6.86 0.75 17.48
CA ALA A 29 6.52 -0.51 18.15
C ALA A 29 7.76 -1.39 18.46
N GLY A 30 8.96 -0.97 18.05
CA GLY A 30 10.21 -1.70 18.28
C GLY A 30 10.39 -2.92 17.37
N PHE A 31 9.74 -2.94 16.21
CA PHE A 31 9.91 -4.00 15.22
C PHE A 31 11.19 -3.78 14.41
N ASN A 32 11.76 -4.86 13.89
CA ASN A 32 12.87 -4.80 12.95
C ASN A 32 12.31 -4.60 11.54
N VAL A 33 12.34 -3.37 11.05
CA VAL A 33 11.76 -3.00 9.75
C VAL A 33 12.82 -3.00 8.68
N THR A 34 12.56 -3.66 7.57
CA THR A 34 13.41 -3.65 6.37
C THR A 34 12.62 -3.08 5.20
N LEU A 35 13.18 -2.06 4.56
CA LEU A 35 12.61 -1.48 3.33
C LEU A 35 13.13 -2.24 2.11
N ALA A 36 12.27 -2.48 1.14
CA ALA A 36 12.65 -2.95 -0.18
C ALA A 36 11.93 -2.16 -1.28
N THR A 37 12.63 -1.95 -2.39
CA THR A 37 12.12 -1.25 -3.57
C THR A 37 12.49 -2.02 -4.85
N PRO A 38 11.87 -1.75 -6.01
CA PRO A 38 12.21 -2.44 -7.24
C PRO A 38 13.70 -2.37 -7.60
N LEU A 39 14.31 -1.20 -7.41
CA LEU A 39 15.67 -0.90 -7.84
C LEU A 39 16.71 -0.93 -6.70
N GLY A 40 16.31 -1.20 -5.46
CA GLY A 40 17.21 -1.04 -4.31
C GLY A 40 17.66 0.41 -4.08
N LYS A 41 16.88 1.36 -4.57
CA LYS A 41 17.12 2.80 -4.40
C LYS A 41 16.11 3.39 -3.44
N LYS A 42 16.52 4.44 -2.75
CA LYS A 42 15.65 5.23 -1.87
C LYS A 42 14.34 5.55 -2.62
N PRO A 43 13.17 5.24 -2.06
CA PRO A 43 11.90 5.66 -2.64
C PRO A 43 11.76 7.17 -2.51
N LEU A 44 11.35 7.81 -3.58
CA LEU A 44 11.01 9.23 -3.56
C LEU A 44 9.47 9.36 -3.61
N PRO A 45 8.89 10.20 -2.74
CA PRO A 45 7.46 10.46 -2.78
C PRO A 45 7.08 11.25 -4.03
N LEU A 46 5.80 11.18 -4.41
CA LEU A 46 5.21 12.13 -5.35
C LEU A 46 5.36 13.54 -4.79
N ALA A 47 5.74 14.49 -5.63
CA ALA A 47 5.92 15.87 -5.21
C ALA A 47 4.66 16.47 -4.59
N VAL A 48 3.49 16.20 -5.18
CA VAL A 48 2.18 16.62 -4.66
C VAL A 48 1.87 16.03 -3.28
N SER A 49 2.45 14.87 -2.93
CA SER A 49 2.22 14.21 -1.64
C SER A 49 3.08 14.77 -0.50
N VAL A 50 3.98 15.69 -0.80
CA VAL A 50 4.84 16.38 0.18
C VAL A 50 4.63 17.89 0.16
N ASP A 51 3.67 18.37 -0.60
CA ASP A 51 3.24 19.75 -0.66
C ASP A 51 2.08 19.99 0.31
N PRO A 52 2.29 20.76 1.40
CA PRO A 52 1.24 21.03 2.38
C PRO A 52 0.12 21.95 1.84
N ASP A 53 0.35 22.61 0.73
CA ASP A 53 -0.62 23.51 0.10
C ASP A 53 -1.42 22.80 -1.02
N PHE A 54 -1.09 21.55 -1.33
CA PHE A 54 -1.80 20.77 -2.34
C PHE A 54 -3.25 20.50 -1.93
N VAL A 55 -4.16 20.92 -2.78
CA VAL A 55 -5.59 20.61 -2.68
C VAL A 55 -5.92 19.56 -3.73
N ASP A 56 -6.32 18.38 -3.29
CA ASP A 56 -6.74 17.31 -4.21
C ASP A 56 -7.94 17.80 -5.03
N PRO A 57 -7.85 17.84 -6.34
CA PRO A 57 -8.85 18.45 -7.19
C PRO A 57 -10.16 17.65 -7.27
N ILE A 58 -10.14 16.37 -6.92
CA ILE A 58 -11.31 15.49 -6.97
C ILE A 58 -12.16 15.67 -5.72
N ILE A 59 -11.53 15.58 -4.55
CA ILE A 59 -12.21 15.69 -3.27
C ILE A 59 -12.27 17.13 -2.73
N ASN A 60 -11.56 18.04 -3.41
CA ASN A 60 -11.46 19.47 -3.05
C ASN A 60 -11.04 19.69 -1.59
N PHE A 61 -10.04 18.97 -1.16
CA PHE A 61 -9.54 18.99 0.21
C PHE A 61 -8.02 18.90 0.25
N ASN A 62 -7.38 19.60 1.22
CA ASN A 62 -5.95 19.44 1.47
C ASN A 62 -5.70 18.12 2.22
N VAL A 63 -4.97 17.23 1.57
CA VAL A 63 -4.74 15.87 2.06
C VAL A 63 -3.39 15.70 2.78
N ASN A 64 -2.52 16.72 2.76
CA ASN A 64 -1.16 16.65 3.27
C ASN A 64 -0.96 17.55 4.51
N PRO A 65 -1.11 17.06 5.74
CA PRO A 65 -0.81 17.86 6.94
C PRO A 65 0.65 18.33 6.94
N PRO A 66 0.93 19.60 7.31
CA PRO A 66 2.29 20.15 7.29
C PRO A 66 3.30 19.35 8.13
N GLU A 67 2.88 18.83 9.27
CA GLU A 67 3.71 18.00 10.15
C GLU A 67 4.09 16.65 9.50
N VAL A 68 3.18 16.07 8.70
CA VAL A 68 3.43 14.85 7.93
C VAL A 68 4.42 15.15 6.82
N CYS A 69 4.24 16.24 6.07
CA CYS A 69 5.17 16.68 5.02
C CYS A 69 6.58 16.90 5.60
N ALA A 70 6.68 17.55 6.77
CA ALA A 70 7.96 17.77 7.44
C ALA A 70 8.64 16.43 7.81
N ARG A 71 7.90 15.46 8.35
CA ARG A 71 8.44 14.13 8.68
C ARG A 71 8.87 13.35 7.43
N ILE A 72 8.10 13.41 6.35
CA ILE A 72 8.47 12.76 5.08
C ILE A 72 9.77 13.38 4.55
N LYS A 73 9.91 14.69 4.66
CA LYS A 73 11.15 15.38 4.26
C LYS A 73 12.36 14.91 5.07
N GLU A 74 12.25 14.75 6.39
CA GLU A 74 13.31 14.18 7.21
C GLU A 74 13.71 12.77 6.75
N LEU A 75 12.75 11.90 6.46
CA LEU A 75 12.99 10.54 5.96
C LEU A 75 13.64 10.53 4.57
N THR A 76 13.22 11.45 3.72
CA THR A 76 13.76 11.58 2.36
C THR A 76 15.18 12.17 2.37
N ASP A 77 15.46 13.15 3.20
CA ASP A 77 16.77 13.77 3.32
C ASP A 77 17.75 12.90 4.14
N GLY A 78 17.24 12.13 5.10
CA GLY A 78 18.01 11.30 6.02
C GLY A 78 18.41 9.94 5.47
N ASP A 79 18.93 9.11 6.36
CA ASP A 79 19.47 7.79 6.02
C ASP A 79 18.50 6.62 6.28
N GLU A 80 17.34 6.87 6.90
CA GLU A 80 16.41 5.82 7.28
C GLU A 80 15.90 5.00 6.06
N TRP A 81 15.71 5.65 4.92
CA TRP A 81 15.31 5.01 3.66
C TRP A 81 16.45 4.83 2.65
N ALA A 82 17.70 5.10 3.04
CA ALA A 82 18.81 5.24 2.09
C ALA A 82 19.23 3.94 1.39
N ASN A 83 19.12 2.79 2.08
CA ASN A 83 19.68 1.53 1.62
C ASN A 83 18.64 0.41 1.61
N PRO A 84 17.56 0.50 0.82
CA PRO A 84 16.58 -0.56 0.71
C PRO A 84 17.16 -1.78 -0.02
N LEU A 85 16.64 -2.95 0.28
CA LEU A 85 16.85 -4.13 -0.56
C LEU A 85 16.15 -3.95 -1.92
N THR A 86 16.58 -4.69 -2.92
CA THR A 86 15.74 -4.95 -4.09
C THR A 86 14.66 -5.97 -3.73
N PHE A 87 13.51 -5.94 -4.42
CA PHE A 87 12.49 -6.99 -4.28
C PHE A 87 13.03 -8.40 -4.55
N LYS A 88 14.06 -8.51 -5.39
CA LYS A 88 14.73 -9.78 -5.71
C LYS A 88 15.57 -10.32 -4.56
N GLU A 89 16.20 -9.44 -3.79
CA GLU A 89 17.06 -9.83 -2.64
C GLU A 89 16.24 -10.17 -1.41
N ALA A 90 15.04 -9.60 -1.28
CA ALA A 90 14.14 -9.88 -0.17
C ALA A 90 13.68 -11.35 -0.20
N LYS A 91 13.67 -11.99 0.98
CA LYS A 91 13.21 -13.38 1.14
C LYS A 91 12.23 -13.46 2.29
N MET A 92 11.01 -13.87 2.00
CA MET A 92 9.90 -13.87 2.97
C MET A 92 10.14 -14.79 4.19
N GLU A 93 11.01 -15.76 4.07
CA GLU A 93 11.42 -16.64 5.19
C GLU A 93 12.03 -15.87 6.37
N ASN A 94 12.65 -14.71 6.10
CA ASN A 94 13.32 -13.87 7.09
C ASN A 94 12.38 -12.93 7.86
N TYR A 95 11.10 -12.84 7.49
CA TYR A 95 10.16 -11.85 8.02
C TYR A 95 8.90 -12.51 8.57
N ASP A 96 8.26 -11.85 9.54
CA ASP A 96 6.99 -12.25 10.14
C ASP A 96 5.78 -11.68 9.38
N ALA A 97 5.99 -10.56 8.67
CA ALA A 97 4.97 -9.87 7.89
C ALA A 97 5.57 -9.19 6.66
N ILE A 98 4.72 -8.94 5.68
CA ILE A 98 4.98 -8.09 4.51
C ILE A 98 3.94 -6.98 4.45
N VAL A 99 4.39 -5.74 4.27
CA VAL A 99 3.56 -4.53 4.27
C VAL A 99 3.83 -3.75 2.99
N LEU A 100 2.79 -3.56 2.19
CA LEU A 100 2.86 -2.82 0.94
C LEU A 100 2.33 -1.41 1.14
N THR A 101 3.08 -0.44 0.68
CA THR A 101 2.74 0.99 0.74
C THR A 101 2.36 1.49 -0.65
N GLY A 102 1.40 2.39 -0.70
CA GLY A 102 0.80 2.78 -1.97
C GLY A 102 1.44 4.00 -2.63
N GLY A 103 0.62 4.75 -3.29
CA GLY A 103 0.98 5.76 -4.28
C GLY A 103 0.83 5.21 -5.69
N LEU A 104 0.74 6.11 -6.66
CA LEU A 104 0.52 5.77 -8.07
C LEU A 104 1.56 4.82 -8.66
N GLY A 105 2.82 4.99 -8.25
CA GLY A 105 3.90 4.13 -8.72
C GLY A 105 3.68 2.64 -8.42
N ALA A 106 2.93 2.30 -7.38
CA ALA A 106 2.62 0.91 -7.05
C ALA A 106 1.87 0.20 -8.19
N MET A 107 1.03 0.93 -8.95
CA MET A 107 0.37 0.39 -10.14
C MET A 107 1.32 0.20 -11.32
N ILE A 108 2.51 0.81 -11.29
CA ILE A 108 3.46 0.81 -12.38
C ILE A 108 4.55 -0.25 -12.17
N ASP A 109 5.19 -0.27 -10.98
CA ASP A 109 6.37 -1.09 -10.74
C ASP A 109 6.20 -2.19 -9.67
N MET A 110 5.05 -2.25 -8.97
CA MET A 110 4.78 -3.27 -7.97
C MET A 110 3.72 -4.28 -8.42
N CYS A 111 2.57 -3.81 -8.92
CA CYS A 111 1.41 -4.67 -9.19
C CYS A 111 1.65 -5.76 -10.25
N ASN A 112 2.61 -5.57 -11.15
CA ASN A 112 3.00 -6.51 -12.20
C ASN A 112 4.37 -7.15 -11.96
N SER A 113 4.97 -6.93 -10.79
CA SER A 113 6.30 -7.44 -10.48
C SER A 113 6.28 -8.92 -10.07
N TYR A 114 6.96 -9.77 -10.84
CA TYR A 114 7.14 -11.18 -10.48
C TYR A 114 7.71 -11.37 -9.07
N ASN A 115 8.69 -10.53 -8.66
CA ASN A 115 9.31 -10.63 -7.34
C ASN A 115 8.33 -10.28 -6.21
N VAL A 116 7.46 -9.27 -6.42
CA VAL A 116 6.40 -8.93 -5.47
C VAL A 116 5.40 -10.08 -5.35
N HIS A 117 4.92 -10.62 -6.49
CA HIS A 117 4.00 -11.76 -6.48
C HIS A 117 4.59 -12.98 -5.77
N LYS A 118 5.90 -13.24 -5.98
CA LYS A 118 6.59 -14.32 -5.30
C LYS A 118 6.63 -14.11 -3.79
N LEU A 119 7.00 -12.91 -3.32
CA LEU A 119 7.01 -12.57 -1.89
C LEU A 119 5.63 -12.70 -1.27
N LEU A 120 4.58 -12.21 -1.95
CA LEU A 120 3.20 -12.31 -1.49
C LEU A 120 2.72 -13.77 -1.43
N MET A 121 3.03 -14.58 -2.43
CA MET A 121 2.72 -16.01 -2.40
C MET A 121 3.46 -16.76 -1.29
N ASP A 122 4.73 -16.42 -1.04
CA ASP A 122 5.50 -17.03 0.03
C ASP A 122 4.92 -16.64 1.42
N ALA A 123 4.50 -15.37 1.61
CA ALA A 123 3.81 -14.91 2.81
C ALA A 123 2.45 -15.61 3.00
N TYR A 124 1.65 -15.67 1.93
CA TYR A 124 0.33 -16.29 1.93
C TYR A 124 0.40 -17.78 2.30
N ARG A 125 1.32 -18.53 1.67
CA ARG A 125 1.57 -19.95 1.97
C ARG A 125 2.06 -20.19 3.38
N ALA A 126 2.88 -19.29 3.90
CA ALA A 126 3.40 -19.36 5.26
C ALA A 126 2.42 -18.83 6.31
N ASN A 127 1.22 -18.43 5.90
CA ASN A 127 0.18 -17.87 6.77
C ASN A 127 0.69 -16.70 7.63
N LYS A 128 1.44 -15.78 6.98
CA LYS A 128 2.00 -14.56 7.57
C LYS A 128 1.11 -13.36 7.23
N LEU A 129 1.16 -12.32 8.05
CA LEU A 129 0.43 -11.08 7.79
C LEU A 129 0.88 -10.45 6.46
N ILE A 130 -0.10 -10.02 5.68
CA ILE A 130 0.06 -9.30 4.41
C ILE A 130 -0.71 -7.99 4.52
N GLY A 131 0.02 -6.87 4.56
CA GLY A 131 -0.56 -5.54 4.56
C GLY A 131 -0.65 -4.98 3.14
N GLY A 132 -1.72 -4.24 2.84
CA GLY A 132 -1.88 -3.51 1.57
C GLY A 132 -2.59 -2.17 1.78
N LEU A 133 -2.04 -1.09 1.24
CA LEU A 133 -2.61 0.25 1.34
C LEU A 133 -2.76 0.86 -0.04
N CYS A 134 -3.90 1.50 -0.30
CA CYS A 134 -4.14 2.26 -1.51
C CYS A 134 -3.84 1.42 -2.77
N TYR A 135 -3.20 1.97 -3.78
CA TYR A 135 -2.89 1.30 -5.05
C TYR A 135 -1.99 0.07 -4.93
N ALA A 136 -1.25 -0.10 -3.84
CA ALA A 136 -0.46 -1.30 -3.63
C ALA A 136 -1.32 -2.58 -3.50
N ILE A 137 -2.62 -2.44 -3.19
CA ILE A 137 -3.59 -3.54 -3.16
C ILE A 137 -3.71 -4.22 -4.52
N ALA A 138 -3.45 -3.52 -5.63
CA ALA A 138 -3.40 -4.13 -6.95
C ALA A 138 -2.39 -5.30 -7.03
N SER A 139 -1.29 -5.24 -6.25
CA SER A 139 -0.35 -6.36 -6.17
C SER A 139 -1.00 -7.63 -5.61
N LEU A 140 -1.93 -7.49 -4.67
CA LEU A 140 -2.70 -8.61 -4.13
C LEU A 140 -3.67 -9.17 -5.18
N VAL A 141 -4.35 -8.27 -5.92
CA VAL A 141 -5.26 -8.64 -7.03
C VAL A 141 -4.56 -9.53 -8.04
N TYR A 142 -3.36 -9.14 -8.48
CA TYR A 142 -2.62 -9.84 -9.55
C TYR A 142 -1.78 -11.02 -9.05
N THR A 143 -1.61 -11.20 -7.76
CA THR A 143 -0.97 -12.40 -7.21
C THR A 143 -1.94 -13.57 -7.29
N ARG A 144 -1.61 -14.58 -8.12
CA ARG A 144 -2.47 -15.71 -8.43
C ARG A 144 -2.01 -16.98 -7.74
N ASP A 145 -2.94 -17.72 -7.14
CA ASP A 145 -2.66 -18.98 -6.47
C ASP A 145 -2.86 -20.18 -7.40
N PRO A 146 -1.78 -20.85 -7.85
CA PRO A 146 -1.90 -22.02 -8.73
C PRO A 146 -2.58 -23.22 -8.07
N LYS A 147 -2.70 -23.25 -6.73
CA LYS A 147 -3.43 -24.32 -6.02
C LYS A 147 -4.93 -24.01 -5.87
N ASN A 148 -5.36 -22.82 -6.28
CA ASN A 148 -6.75 -22.39 -6.25
C ASN A 148 -7.19 -21.87 -7.64
N ASP A 149 -6.99 -22.67 -8.67
CA ASP A 149 -7.39 -22.40 -10.06
C ASP A 149 -6.89 -21.04 -10.58
N TYR A 150 -5.70 -20.60 -10.13
CA TYR A 150 -5.14 -19.28 -10.46
C TYR A 150 -6.05 -18.10 -10.07
N LYS A 151 -6.94 -18.28 -9.11
CA LYS A 151 -7.66 -17.16 -8.50
C LYS A 151 -6.70 -16.25 -7.75
N SER A 152 -7.10 -14.98 -7.58
CA SER A 152 -6.34 -14.04 -6.74
C SER A 152 -6.21 -14.58 -5.31
N ILE A 153 -5.11 -14.27 -4.63
CA ILE A 153 -4.94 -14.62 -3.20
C ILE A 153 -5.99 -13.96 -2.31
N ILE A 154 -6.65 -12.90 -2.79
CA ILE A 154 -7.75 -12.22 -2.08
C ILE A 154 -9.13 -12.78 -2.45
N PHE A 155 -9.23 -13.84 -3.25
CA PHE A 155 -10.52 -14.46 -3.59
C PHE A 155 -11.27 -14.93 -2.33
N GLY A 156 -12.53 -14.51 -2.21
CA GLY A 156 -13.36 -14.80 -1.04
C GLY A 156 -13.04 -13.95 0.20
N LYS A 157 -12.23 -12.90 0.08
CA LYS A 157 -11.80 -12.04 1.17
C LYS A 157 -12.53 -10.70 1.18
N GLN A 158 -12.51 -10.03 2.34
CA GLN A 158 -12.97 -8.67 2.50
C GLN A 158 -11.75 -7.74 2.44
N ILE A 159 -11.68 -6.90 1.41
CA ILE A 159 -10.51 -6.08 1.09
C ILE A 159 -10.96 -4.64 0.84
N THR A 160 -10.26 -3.68 1.42
CA THR A 160 -10.48 -2.26 1.12
C THR A 160 -9.96 -1.93 -0.27
N ALA A 161 -10.49 -0.87 -0.88
CA ALA A 161 -9.98 -0.34 -2.13
C ALA A 161 -10.12 1.18 -2.18
N HIS A 162 -9.19 1.83 -2.87
CA HIS A 162 -9.30 3.22 -3.24
C HIS A 162 -10.60 3.43 -4.02
N PRO A 163 -11.48 4.36 -3.61
CA PRO A 163 -12.78 4.54 -4.24
C PRO A 163 -12.65 4.95 -5.70
N ARG A 164 -13.43 4.32 -6.57
CA ARG A 164 -13.52 4.69 -7.98
C ARG A 164 -13.80 6.19 -8.17
N ALA A 165 -14.66 6.75 -7.32
CA ALA A 165 -15.02 8.16 -7.38
C ALA A 165 -13.85 9.12 -7.10
N TRP A 166 -12.78 8.63 -6.50
CA TRP A 166 -11.54 9.40 -6.29
C TRP A 166 -10.53 9.24 -7.43
N ASP A 167 -10.77 8.31 -8.35
CA ASP A 167 -9.91 8.08 -9.52
C ASP A 167 -10.39 8.85 -10.76
N PHE A 168 -11.66 9.25 -10.80
CA PHE A 168 -12.27 9.81 -12.01
C PHE A 168 -13.05 11.09 -11.73
N TYR A 169 -12.79 12.11 -12.54
CA TYR A 169 -13.59 13.31 -12.58
C TYR A 169 -14.92 13.06 -13.29
N GLY A 170 -16.02 13.30 -12.57
CA GLY A 170 -17.36 13.38 -13.14
C GLY A 170 -17.87 12.11 -13.80
N ALA A 171 -18.97 12.25 -14.57
CA ALA A 171 -19.64 11.13 -15.23
C ALA A 171 -19.03 10.74 -16.58
N ASP A 172 -18.15 11.54 -17.13
CA ASP A 172 -17.78 11.49 -18.55
C ASP A 172 -16.45 10.81 -18.85
N TRP A 173 -15.91 10.01 -17.92
CA TRP A 173 -14.69 9.25 -18.17
C TRP A 173 -13.55 10.09 -18.73
N ASP A 174 -13.28 11.24 -18.11
CA ASP A 174 -12.12 12.03 -18.47
C ASP A 174 -10.86 11.34 -17.98
N PHE A 175 -10.18 10.63 -18.88
CA PHE A 175 -8.93 9.95 -18.63
C PHE A 175 -7.71 10.88 -18.68
N THR A 176 -7.91 12.17 -18.83
CA THR A 176 -6.82 13.14 -18.84
C THR A 176 -6.42 13.60 -17.43
N TYR A 177 -6.33 12.66 -16.51
CA TYR A 177 -5.88 12.92 -15.17
C TYR A 177 -4.35 12.93 -15.13
N ASP A 178 -3.78 14.11 -15.26
CA ASP A 178 -2.35 14.31 -15.10
C ASP A 178 -2.03 14.56 -13.62
N LEU A 179 -1.35 13.62 -13.00
CA LEU A 179 -0.71 13.86 -11.72
C LEU A 179 0.63 14.53 -11.95
N TYR A 180 0.64 15.83 -11.76
CA TYR A 180 1.85 16.62 -11.75
C TYR A 180 2.44 16.65 -10.36
N GLY A 181 3.68 16.29 -10.25
CA GLY A 181 4.29 16.24 -8.97
C GLY A 181 5.77 16.55 -8.96
N ALA A 182 6.33 17.16 -10.00
CA ALA A 182 7.74 17.52 -9.98
C ALA A 182 8.03 18.55 -8.89
N THR A 183 9.06 18.28 -8.10
CA THR A 183 9.70 19.29 -7.29
C THR A 183 10.99 19.71 -7.97
N GLU A 184 11.22 21.03 -8.11
CA GLU A 184 12.45 21.58 -8.70
C GLU A 184 13.70 21.18 -7.94
N ASP A 185 13.57 20.80 -6.67
CA ASP A 185 14.68 20.36 -5.81
C ASP A 185 14.97 18.85 -5.88
N ASN A 186 14.32 18.12 -6.77
CA ASN A 186 14.43 16.65 -6.94
C ASN A 186 14.15 15.81 -5.68
N LYS A 187 13.35 16.31 -4.74
CA LYS A 187 12.98 15.60 -3.53
C LYS A 187 11.69 14.80 -3.64
N GLY A 188 10.99 15.01 -4.71
CA GLY A 188 9.83 14.20 -5.14
C GLY A 188 10.08 13.57 -6.49
N THR A 189 9.11 12.82 -6.96
CA THR A 189 9.10 12.28 -8.32
C THR A 189 7.88 12.78 -9.08
N ASP A 190 8.06 12.93 -10.37
CA ASP A 190 7.02 13.37 -11.27
C ASP A 190 6.41 12.16 -11.99
N VAL A 191 5.10 12.02 -11.94
CA VAL A 191 4.38 10.98 -12.65
C VAL A 191 3.38 11.62 -13.56
N HIS A 192 3.66 11.55 -14.87
CA HIS A 192 2.72 11.91 -15.90
C HIS A 192 1.95 10.66 -16.31
N THR A 193 0.68 10.59 -15.97
CA THR A 193 -0.18 9.51 -16.37
C THR A 193 -1.52 10.05 -16.83
N PRO A 194 -2.07 9.51 -17.91
CA PRO A 194 -3.44 9.84 -18.33
C PRO A 194 -4.52 9.25 -17.42
N GLY A 195 -4.16 8.85 -16.21
CA GLY A 195 -5.02 8.12 -15.29
C GLY A 195 -4.94 6.60 -15.48
N PHE A 196 -5.64 5.88 -14.62
CA PHE A 196 -5.70 4.42 -14.71
C PHE A 196 -6.91 4.00 -15.54
N LEU A 197 -6.70 3.10 -16.51
CA LEU A 197 -7.78 2.53 -17.30
C LEU A 197 -8.75 1.70 -16.47
N TRP A 198 -8.26 1.16 -15.34
CA TRP A 198 -9.06 0.36 -14.43
C TRP A 198 -8.95 0.91 -13.00
N PRO A 199 -10.06 1.39 -12.42
CA PRO A 199 -10.10 1.78 -11.02
C PRO A 199 -9.75 0.62 -10.11
N LEU A 200 -9.02 0.89 -9.04
CA LEU A 200 -8.65 -0.16 -8.09
C LEU A 200 -9.90 -0.84 -7.49
N GLU A 201 -10.94 -0.07 -7.21
CA GLU A 201 -12.20 -0.62 -6.70
C GLU A 201 -12.78 -1.71 -7.60
N ASP A 202 -12.79 -1.47 -8.92
CA ASP A 202 -13.31 -2.45 -9.89
C ASP A 202 -12.42 -3.70 -9.95
N LEU A 203 -11.08 -3.52 -9.91
CA LEU A 203 -10.13 -4.64 -9.86
C LEU A 203 -10.31 -5.50 -8.61
N VAL A 204 -10.50 -4.88 -7.45
CA VAL A 204 -10.72 -5.60 -6.19
C VAL A 204 -12.07 -6.32 -6.20
N ARG A 205 -13.15 -5.69 -6.68
CA ARG A 205 -14.47 -6.31 -6.82
C ARG A 205 -14.42 -7.58 -7.66
N ASP A 206 -13.74 -7.54 -8.79
CA ASP A 206 -13.54 -8.71 -9.64
C ASP A 206 -12.73 -9.80 -8.91
N ALA A 207 -11.62 -9.42 -8.29
CA ALA A 207 -10.69 -10.38 -7.69
C ALA A 207 -11.21 -11.09 -6.44
N VAL A 208 -12.02 -10.42 -5.61
CA VAL A 208 -12.62 -11.04 -4.42
C VAL A 208 -13.78 -11.99 -4.78
N GLY A 209 -14.39 -11.80 -5.93
CA GLY A 209 -15.47 -12.67 -6.43
C GLY A 209 -16.74 -12.59 -5.58
N GLU A 210 -17.68 -13.50 -5.88
CA GLU A 210 -19.03 -13.52 -5.30
C GLU A 210 -19.07 -13.79 -3.78
N ASN A 211 -18.02 -14.45 -3.24
CA ASN A 211 -17.94 -14.83 -1.83
C ASN A 211 -17.07 -13.87 -1.01
N GLY A 212 -16.52 -12.82 -1.63
CA GLY A 212 -15.74 -11.78 -0.99
C GLY A 212 -16.48 -10.44 -0.97
N ALA A 213 -15.79 -9.40 -0.48
CA ALA A 213 -16.32 -8.04 -0.51
C ALA A 213 -15.20 -7.03 -0.78
N CYS A 214 -15.47 -6.10 -1.67
CA CYS A 214 -14.68 -4.88 -1.80
C CYS A 214 -15.28 -3.83 -0.86
N ILE A 215 -14.48 -3.35 0.07
CA ILE A 215 -14.85 -2.28 1.01
C ILE A 215 -14.29 -0.99 0.45
N SER A 216 -15.17 -0.13 -0.05
CA SER A 216 -14.79 1.14 -0.64
C SER A 216 -15.75 2.21 -0.15
N ARG A 217 -15.23 3.17 0.63
CA ARG A 217 -16.03 4.18 1.31
C ARG A 217 -15.60 5.57 0.90
N ILE A 218 -16.41 6.20 0.05
CA ILE A 218 -16.16 7.53 -0.53
C ILE A 218 -16.05 8.65 0.51
N ASN A 219 -16.65 8.47 1.69
CA ASN A 219 -16.61 9.44 2.78
C ASN A 219 -15.65 9.06 3.91
N ALA A 220 -14.72 8.13 3.65
CA ALA A 220 -13.62 7.87 4.56
C ALA A 220 -12.78 9.13 4.77
N SER A 221 -12.26 9.32 5.98
CA SER A 221 -11.48 10.49 6.35
C SER A 221 -10.46 10.14 7.44
N ARG A 222 -9.55 11.06 7.75
CA ARG A 222 -8.55 10.85 8.83
C ARG A 222 -9.15 10.60 10.21
N ILE A 223 -10.37 11.14 10.47
CA ILE A 223 -11.06 10.94 11.74
C ILE A 223 -12.01 9.73 11.73
N ASP A 224 -12.30 9.21 10.54
CA ASP A 224 -13.11 8.01 10.32
C ASP A 224 -12.50 7.21 9.16
N PRO A 225 -11.27 6.65 9.36
CA PRO A 225 -10.54 5.95 8.32
C PRO A 225 -11.16 4.59 8.02
N GLU A 226 -10.94 4.11 6.79
CA GLU A 226 -11.36 2.77 6.41
C GLU A 226 -10.16 1.82 6.39
N VAL A 227 -10.09 0.98 7.41
CA VAL A 227 -9.10 -0.10 7.51
C VAL A 227 -9.80 -1.41 7.87
N HIS A 228 -9.30 -2.52 7.35
CA HIS A 228 -9.95 -3.81 7.53
C HIS A 228 -8.97 -4.96 7.77
N VAL A 229 -9.41 -5.95 8.54
CA VAL A 229 -8.68 -7.21 8.74
C VAL A 229 -9.53 -8.39 8.30
N ASP A 230 -9.10 -9.08 7.26
CA ASP A 230 -9.54 -10.44 6.95
C ASP A 230 -8.30 -11.33 6.76
N TRP A 231 -7.91 -11.99 7.85
CA TRP A 231 -6.65 -12.75 7.90
C TRP A 231 -6.39 -13.61 6.65
N PRO A 232 -5.19 -13.55 6.07
CA PRO A 232 -3.97 -12.90 6.58
C PRO A 232 -3.81 -11.43 6.18
N PHE A 233 -4.84 -10.81 5.60
CA PHE A 233 -4.79 -9.46 5.05
C PHE A 233 -5.17 -8.40 6.08
N VAL A 234 -4.38 -7.31 6.08
CA VAL A 234 -4.70 -6.02 6.72
C VAL A 234 -4.67 -4.99 5.62
N THR A 235 -5.78 -4.29 5.38
CA THR A 235 -5.86 -3.35 4.26
C THR A 235 -6.40 -1.99 4.69
N GLY A 236 -5.97 -0.93 4.01
CA GLY A 236 -6.42 0.45 4.18
C GLY A 236 -6.75 1.08 2.83
N THR A 237 -7.69 2.02 2.81
CA THR A 237 -8.25 2.56 1.58
C THR A 237 -7.29 3.46 0.82
N SER A 238 -6.78 4.52 1.45
CA SER A 238 -5.90 5.51 0.83
C SER A 238 -5.14 6.30 1.90
N VAL A 239 -4.67 7.52 1.55
CA VAL A 239 -3.85 8.37 2.42
C VAL A 239 -4.52 8.69 3.75
N GLU A 240 -5.83 8.89 3.78
CA GLU A 240 -6.61 9.17 4.99
C GLU A 240 -6.55 8.01 6.00
N SER A 241 -6.27 6.79 5.53
CA SER A 241 -6.19 5.58 6.35
C SER A 241 -4.76 5.23 6.77
N SER A 242 -3.74 5.97 6.34
CA SER A 242 -2.33 5.60 6.49
C SER A 242 -1.91 5.37 7.94
N ILE A 243 -2.30 6.25 8.84
CA ILE A 243 -1.99 6.14 10.28
C ILE A 243 -2.71 4.92 10.87
N ALA A 244 -4.03 4.82 10.66
CA ALA A 244 -4.83 3.71 11.16
C ALA A 244 -4.37 2.35 10.62
N TYR A 245 -3.91 2.30 9.37
CA TYR A 245 -3.33 1.11 8.75
C TYR A 245 -2.04 0.68 9.46
N GLY A 246 -1.12 1.60 9.71
CA GLY A 246 0.12 1.32 10.44
C GLY A 246 -0.16 0.80 11.87
N ASP A 247 -1.04 1.49 12.60
CA ASP A 247 -1.44 1.12 13.95
C ASP A 247 -2.13 -0.25 13.99
N LEU A 248 -3.00 -0.55 13.02
CA LEU A 248 -3.70 -1.83 12.92
C LEU A 248 -2.74 -2.98 12.63
N ILE A 249 -1.73 -2.79 11.79
CA ILE A 249 -0.68 -3.80 11.56
C ILE A 249 0.05 -4.10 12.87
N VAL A 250 0.43 -3.07 13.63
CA VAL A 250 1.08 -3.22 14.93
C VAL A 250 0.18 -3.97 15.91
N GLU A 251 -1.11 -3.62 15.98
CA GLU A 251 -2.10 -4.32 16.82
C GLU A 251 -2.20 -5.80 16.44
N VAL A 252 -2.37 -6.10 15.16
CA VAL A 252 -2.51 -7.49 14.68
C VAL A 252 -1.26 -8.31 14.96
N LEU A 253 -0.07 -7.76 14.71
CA LEU A 253 1.20 -8.45 14.97
C LEU A 253 1.46 -8.71 16.46
N ASN A 254 1.00 -7.83 17.33
CA ASN A 254 1.11 -8.00 18.78
C ASN A 254 0.05 -8.95 19.34
N ASN A 255 -1.05 -9.17 18.63
CA ASN A 255 -2.20 -9.96 19.09
C ASN A 255 -2.57 -11.07 18.10
N LEU A 256 -1.56 -11.80 17.57
CA LEU A 256 -1.78 -12.82 16.54
C LEU A 256 -2.81 -13.87 16.95
N ASP A 257 -2.86 -14.26 18.22
CA ASP A 257 -3.84 -15.24 18.72
C ASP A 257 -5.30 -14.78 18.53
N LYS A 258 -5.53 -13.46 18.52
CA LYS A 258 -6.86 -12.87 18.27
C LYS A 258 -7.24 -12.91 16.79
N TYR A 259 -6.27 -12.72 15.90
CA TYR A 259 -6.53 -12.45 14.47
C TYR A 259 -6.20 -13.61 13.55
N LYS A 260 -5.19 -14.40 13.90
CA LYS A 260 -4.70 -15.48 13.04
C LYS A 260 -5.73 -16.58 12.90
N LYS A 261 -6.06 -16.92 11.67
CA LYS A 261 -6.93 -18.06 11.29
C LYS A 261 -6.08 -19.13 10.60
N ASP A 262 -6.65 -20.28 10.37
CA ASP A 262 -6.01 -21.35 9.61
C ASP A 262 -5.52 -20.87 8.24
N GLY A 263 -4.37 -21.37 7.83
CA GLY A 263 -3.77 -21.02 6.55
C GLY A 263 -4.59 -21.56 5.38
N PRO A 264 -4.37 -21.01 4.19
CA PRO A 264 -5.18 -21.30 3.00
C PRO A 264 -5.17 -22.77 2.58
N TYR A 265 -4.21 -23.55 3.06
CA TYR A 265 -4.03 -24.97 2.71
C TYR A 265 -4.26 -25.94 3.88
N ASN A 266 -4.69 -25.45 5.04
CA ASN A 266 -4.93 -26.24 6.25
C ASN A 266 -6.42 -26.58 6.42
N LYS A 267 -7.09 -26.95 5.32
CA LYS A 267 -8.47 -27.43 5.35
C LYS A 267 -8.50 -28.94 5.43
#